data_2fef08b6f1645e74e10d5541b2ccccce
#
_entry.id   2fef08b6f1645e74e10d5541b2ccccce
#
_cell.length_a   1.000
_cell.length_b   1.000
_cell.length_c   1.000
_cell.angle_alpha   90.00
_cell.angle_beta   90.00
_cell.angle_gamma   90.00
#
_symmetry.space_group_name_H-M   'P 1'
#
loop_
_entity.id
_entity.type
_entity.pdbx_description
1 polymer ?
#
loop_
_entity_poly.entity_id
_entity_poly.type
_entity_poly.pdbx_seq_one_letter_code
_entity_poly.pdbx_strand_id
1 'polypeptide(L)'
;MACLASRVQYGQGITPELLGRIERAEYVLKDMGFAQCRVRDHGSLGRIEVPADRIAAVVERRERIVAAMEALGYTYVTLDLRGFRSGSMNEEVRRP
;
A
#
# COMPACT_ATOMS: atom_id res chain seq x y z
N MET A 1 -9.67 -11.64 -6.05
CA MET A 1 -9.24 -10.24 -6.13
C MET A 1 -9.61 -9.52 -4.85
N ALA A 2 -8.68 -8.79 -4.29
CA ALA A 2 -8.95 -8.07 -3.06
C ALA A 2 -9.84 -6.86 -3.33
N CYS A 3 -10.83 -6.65 -2.46
CA CYS A 3 -11.67 -5.47 -2.52
C CYS A 3 -10.88 -4.26 -1.99
N LEU A 4 -11.12 -3.08 -2.58
CA LEU A 4 -10.47 -1.87 -2.09
C LEU A 4 -10.76 -1.62 -0.62
N ALA A 5 -11.96 -1.97 -0.17
CA ALA A 5 -12.33 -1.77 1.23
C ALA A 5 -11.43 -2.53 2.19
N SER A 6 -10.81 -3.62 1.75
CA SER A 6 -9.92 -4.40 2.62
C SER A 6 -8.62 -3.67 2.93
N ARG A 7 -8.34 -2.57 2.23
CA ARG A 7 -7.13 -1.77 2.43
C ARG A 7 -7.36 -0.61 3.38
N VAL A 8 -8.54 -0.50 3.94
CA VAL A 8 -8.89 0.55 4.87
C VAL A 8 -8.74 0.04 6.29
N GLN A 9 -8.16 0.88 7.15
CA GLN A 9 -7.97 0.51 8.54
C GLN A 9 -9.32 0.26 9.21
N TYR A 10 -9.38 -0.77 10.04
CA TYR A 10 -10.59 -1.10 10.77
C TYR A 10 -11.03 0.12 11.60
N GLY A 11 -12.31 0.46 11.50
CA GLY A 11 -12.85 1.59 12.22
C GLY A 11 -12.78 2.91 11.46
N GLN A 12 -12.04 2.96 10.38
CA GLN A 12 -11.95 4.15 9.53
C GLN A 12 -13.13 4.14 8.56
N GLY A 13 -13.77 5.28 8.40
CA GLY A 13 -14.88 5.38 7.46
C GLY A 13 -14.45 5.16 6.03
N ILE A 14 -15.26 4.45 5.25
CA ILE A 14 -15.00 4.19 3.84
C ILE A 14 -15.76 5.23 3.03
N THR A 15 -15.04 6.04 2.25
CA THR A 15 -15.62 7.06 1.39
C THR A 15 -15.07 6.93 0.00
N PRO A 16 -15.78 7.47 -1.02
CA PRO A 16 -15.22 7.48 -2.38
C PRO A 16 -13.87 8.18 -2.46
N GLU A 17 -13.69 9.25 -1.68
CA GLU A 17 -12.44 10.00 -1.66
C GLU A 17 -11.30 9.11 -1.14
N LEU A 18 -11.57 8.35 -0.09
CA LEU A 18 -10.57 7.46 0.49
C LEU A 18 -10.19 6.35 -0.50
N LEU A 19 -11.17 5.71 -1.10
CA LEU A 19 -10.91 4.65 -2.06
C LEU A 19 -10.17 5.20 -3.28
N GLY A 20 -10.53 6.41 -3.73
CA GLY A 20 -9.83 7.04 -4.84
C GLY A 20 -8.38 7.34 -4.51
N ARG A 21 -8.10 7.75 -3.26
CA ARG A 21 -6.74 8.01 -2.85
C ARG A 21 -5.90 6.73 -2.89
N ILE A 22 -6.47 5.63 -2.40
CA ILE A 22 -5.78 4.33 -2.45
C ILE A 22 -5.49 3.93 -3.89
N GLU A 23 -6.48 4.07 -4.78
CA GLU A 23 -6.28 3.72 -6.17
C GLU A 23 -5.19 4.55 -6.82
N ARG A 24 -5.18 5.85 -6.55
CA ARG A 24 -4.15 6.72 -7.12
C ARG A 24 -2.78 6.38 -6.60
N ALA A 25 -2.68 6.04 -5.31
CA ALA A 25 -1.41 5.64 -4.73
C ALA A 25 -0.88 4.37 -5.38
N GLU A 26 -1.75 3.38 -5.56
CA GLU A 26 -1.34 2.13 -6.21
C GLU A 26 -0.99 2.35 -7.67
N TYR A 27 -1.70 3.27 -8.33
CA TYR A 27 -1.39 3.58 -9.71
C TYR A 27 0.00 4.18 -9.86
N VAL A 28 0.37 5.08 -8.95
CA VAL A 28 1.71 5.68 -8.96
C VAL A 28 2.77 4.59 -8.87
N LEU A 29 2.58 3.64 -7.97
CA LEU A 29 3.55 2.56 -7.80
C LEU A 29 3.60 1.67 -9.03
N LYS A 30 2.45 1.35 -9.60
CA LYS A 30 2.43 0.53 -10.81
C LYS A 30 3.11 1.23 -11.97
N ASP A 31 2.92 2.55 -12.06
CA ASP A 31 3.57 3.34 -13.11
C ASP A 31 5.08 3.36 -12.95
N MET A 32 5.58 3.18 -11.75
CA MET A 32 7.01 3.09 -11.48
C MET A 32 7.58 1.67 -11.69
N GLY A 33 6.73 0.74 -12.10
CA GLY A 33 7.18 -0.61 -12.37
C GLY A 33 6.84 -1.66 -11.31
N PHE A 34 6.10 -1.27 -10.27
CA PHE A 34 5.68 -2.20 -9.23
C PHE A 34 4.32 -2.76 -9.59
N ALA A 35 4.32 -3.77 -10.46
CA ALA A 35 3.08 -4.33 -11.00
C ALA A 35 2.18 -4.92 -9.92
N GLN A 36 2.80 -5.54 -8.92
CA GLN A 36 2.07 -6.10 -7.78
C GLN A 36 2.35 -5.22 -6.58
N CYS A 37 1.33 -4.54 -6.09
CA CYS A 37 1.49 -3.67 -4.94
C CYS A 37 0.14 -3.48 -4.27
N ARG A 38 0.19 -3.12 -2.99
CA ARG A 38 -0.97 -2.72 -2.22
C ARG A 38 -0.60 -1.49 -1.41
N VAL A 39 -1.55 -0.61 -1.24
CA VAL A 39 -1.41 0.51 -0.31
C VAL A 39 -2.49 0.37 0.74
N ARG A 40 -2.07 0.17 1.99
CA ARG A 40 -2.97 0.10 3.14
C ARG A 40 -3.09 1.50 3.70
N ASP A 41 -4.32 2.00 3.79
CA ASP A 41 -4.57 3.38 4.22
C ASP A 41 -4.92 3.39 5.70
N HIS A 42 -4.13 4.11 6.48
CA HIS A 42 -4.33 4.27 7.92
C HIS A 42 -4.54 5.75 8.24
N GLY A 43 -5.28 6.46 7.38
CA GLY A 43 -5.50 7.88 7.57
C GLY A 43 -4.32 8.70 7.11
N SER A 44 -3.50 9.16 8.04
CA SER A 44 -2.32 9.96 7.71
C SER A 44 -1.15 9.09 7.25
N LEU A 45 -1.22 7.77 7.42
CA LEU A 45 -0.14 6.86 7.11
C LEU A 45 -0.54 5.95 5.96
N GLY A 46 0.30 5.90 4.92
CA GLY A 46 0.14 4.94 3.85
C GLY A 46 1.20 3.85 3.99
N ARG A 47 0.76 2.58 4.03
CA ARG A 47 1.68 1.46 4.14
C ARG A 47 1.73 0.73 2.81
N ILE A 48 2.90 0.71 2.21
CA ILE A 48 3.12 0.10 0.91
C ILE A 48 3.52 -1.35 1.09
N GLU A 49 2.90 -2.23 0.29
CA GLU A 49 3.26 -3.64 0.26
C GLU A 49 3.60 -4.03 -1.17
N VAL A 50 4.79 -4.60 -1.35
CA VAL A 50 5.24 -5.14 -2.64
C VAL A 50 5.82 -6.52 -2.36
N PRO A 51 5.97 -7.36 -3.38
CA PRO A 51 6.63 -8.66 -3.16
C PRO A 51 8.01 -8.46 -2.54
N ALA A 52 8.42 -9.43 -1.72
CA ALA A 52 9.66 -9.30 -0.95
C ALA A 52 10.86 -9.00 -1.83
N ASP A 53 10.91 -9.54 -3.05
CA ASP A 53 12.03 -9.32 -3.95
C ASP A 53 12.01 -7.92 -4.59
N ARG A 54 10.98 -7.12 -4.32
CA ARG A 54 10.89 -5.75 -4.83
C ARG A 54 11.11 -4.70 -3.75
N ILE A 55 11.31 -5.11 -2.50
CA ILE A 55 11.45 -4.17 -1.39
C ILE A 55 12.65 -3.26 -1.60
N ALA A 56 13.79 -3.82 -2.00
CA ALA A 56 14.97 -3.00 -2.24
C ALA A 56 14.75 -1.94 -3.31
N ALA A 57 13.98 -2.29 -4.35
CA ALA A 57 13.70 -1.34 -5.42
C ALA A 57 12.82 -0.19 -4.92
N VAL A 58 11.91 -0.45 -3.99
CA VAL A 58 11.11 0.62 -3.39
C VAL A 58 12.01 1.58 -2.63
N VAL A 59 12.94 1.05 -1.84
CA VAL A 59 13.86 1.89 -1.07
C VAL A 59 14.73 2.74 -1.99
N GLU A 60 15.17 2.18 -3.11
CA GLU A 60 15.97 2.92 -4.06
C GLU A 60 15.22 4.10 -4.67
N ARG A 61 13.91 4.00 -4.76
CA ARG A 61 13.07 5.05 -5.34
C ARG A 61 12.30 5.82 -4.27
N ARG A 62 12.78 5.77 -3.03
CA ARG A 62 12.01 6.31 -1.90
C ARG A 62 11.64 7.78 -2.07
N GLU A 63 12.54 8.59 -2.60
CA GLU A 63 12.27 10.03 -2.69
C GLU A 63 11.12 10.33 -3.63
N ARG A 64 11.07 9.65 -4.77
CA ARG A 64 9.97 9.83 -5.72
C ARG A 64 8.67 9.30 -5.16
N ILE A 65 8.73 8.18 -4.46
CA ILE A 65 7.55 7.56 -3.87
C ILE A 65 7.00 8.45 -2.76
N VAL A 66 7.86 8.94 -1.88
CA VAL A 66 7.43 9.82 -0.79
C VAL A 66 6.78 11.08 -1.36
N ALA A 67 7.40 11.71 -2.36
CA ALA A 67 6.84 12.91 -2.95
C ALA A 67 5.44 12.66 -3.53
N ALA A 68 5.29 11.55 -4.24
CA ALA A 68 4.00 11.22 -4.85
C ALA A 68 2.93 10.93 -3.80
N MET A 69 3.30 10.20 -2.75
CA MET A 69 2.35 9.85 -1.71
C MET A 69 1.96 11.05 -0.88
N GLU A 70 2.92 11.94 -0.60
CA GLU A 70 2.61 13.18 0.13
C GLU A 70 1.66 14.06 -0.68
N ALA A 71 1.82 14.08 -1.98
CA ALA A 71 0.90 14.84 -2.84
C ALA A 71 -0.53 14.31 -2.76
N LEU A 72 -0.70 13.05 -2.37
CA LEU A 72 -2.02 12.45 -2.20
C LEU A 72 -2.57 12.66 -0.78
N GLY A 73 -1.78 13.24 0.11
CA GLY A 73 -2.25 13.57 1.45
C GLY A 73 -1.70 12.70 2.57
N TYR A 74 -0.78 11.80 2.28
CA TYR A 74 -0.19 10.96 3.33
C TYR A 74 0.94 11.73 4.00
N THR A 75 0.91 11.77 5.33
CA THR A 75 2.00 12.37 6.11
C THR A 75 3.13 11.37 6.29
N TYR A 76 2.77 10.11 6.51
CA TYR A 76 3.75 9.05 6.74
C TYR A 76 3.66 8.05 5.61
N VAL A 77 4.81 7.76 5.00
CA VAL A 77 4.90 6.81 3.89
C VAL A 77 5.78 5.68 4.37
N THR A 78 5.20 4.49 4.50
CA THR A 78 5.89 3.36 5.12
C THR A 78 5.87 2.16 4.19
N LEU A 79 6.76 1.23 4.43
CA LEU A 79 6.90 0.01 3.65
C LEU A 79 6.85 -1.18 4.59
N ASP A 80 5.98 -2.12 4.27
CA ASP A 80 5.88 -3.35 5.06
C ASP A 80 7.07 -4.25 4.68
N LEU A 81 7.94 -4.49 5.63
CA LEU A 81 9.15 -5.28 5.37
C LEU A 81 8.88 -6.76 5.13
N ARG A 82 7.72 -7.25 5.52
CA ARG A 82 7.36 -8.64 5.21
C ARG A 82 7.07 -8.81 3.73
N GLY A 83 6.62 -7.76 3.09
CA GLY A 83 6.26 -7.81 1.70
C GLY A 83 4.83 -8.29 1.48
N PHE A 84 4.35 -8.08 0.26
CA PHE A 84 3.03 -8.54 -0.15
C PHE A 84 3.17 -9.92 -0.78
N ARG A 85 2.28 -10.83 -0.37
CA ARG A 85 2.23 -12.15 -0.96
C ARG A 85 0.77 -12.51 -1.23
N SER A 86 0.55 -13.14 -2.38
CA SER A 86 -0.74 -13.67 -2.69
C SER A 86 -1.11 -14.70 -1.62
N GLY A 87 -2.32 -14.59 -1.07
CA GLY A 87 -2.76 -15.51 -0.05
C GLY A 87 -2.27 -15.20 1.36
N SER A 88 -1.75 -13.99 1.60
CA SER A 88 -1.25 -13.63 2.92
C SER A 88 -2.31 -13.74 4.01
N MET A 89 -3.58 -13.53 3.67
CA MET A 89 -4.67 -13.71 4.63
C MET A 89 -4.73 -15.13 5.14
N ASN A 90 -4.51 -16.09 4.27
CA ASN A 90 -4.50 -17.49 4.67
C ASN A 90 -3.35 -17.77 5.63
N GLU A 91 -2.22 -17.13 5.43
CA GLU A 91 -1.11 -17.27 6.34
C GLU A 91 -1.46 -16.76 7.73
N GLU A 92 -2.14 -15.63 7.79
CA GLU A 92 -2.56 -15.07 9.07
C GLU A 92 -3.51 -16.01 9.79
N VAL A 93 -4.45 -16.59 9.05
CA VAL A 93 -5.40 -17.52 9.64
C VAL A 93 -4.71 -18.74 10.21
N ARG A 94 -3.66 -19.21 9.55
CA ARG A 94 -2.96 -20.43 9.98
C ARG A 94 -1.96 -20.21 11.08
N ARG A 95 -1.65 -18.97 11.42
CA ARG A 95 -0.71 -18.70 12.51
C ARG A 95 -1.30 -19.08 13.84
N PRO A 96 -0.52 -19.73 14.67
CA PRO A 96 -0.96 -20.05 16.04
C PRO A 96 -1.13 -18.78 16.86
#